data_da7fa4adda23b0830883169fdba8c613
#
_entry.id   da7fa4adda23b0830883169fdba8c613
#
_cell.length_a   1.000
_cell.length_b   1.000
_cell.length_c   1.000
_cell.angle_alpha   90.00
_cell.angle_beta   90.00
_cell.angle_gamma   90.00
#
_symmetry.space_group_name_H-M   'P 1'
#
loop_
_entity.id
_entity.type
_entity.pdbx_description
1 polymer ?
#
loop_
_entity_poly.entity_id
_entity_poly.type
_entity_poly.pdbx_seq_one_letter_code
_entity_poly.pdbx_strand_id
1 'polypeptide(L)'
;MTRITKLSMIAIALATLGSVNAASAGTWWQYNHPRRAEVNDRLDRQNFRIHQGLATGNLTPYQAFRLHAEDRFIRGEERFFARANGGHITAGEQNLLNRQENRVSKQIGP
;
A
#
# COMPACT_ATOMS: atom_id res chain seq x y z
N MET A 1 8.16 10.54 22.57
CA MET A 1 8.56 9.85 22.20
C MET A 1 9.00 9.18 22.41
N THR A 2 8.56 9.95 22.38
CA THR A 2 9.01 9.38 22.10
C THR A 2 9.22 8.74 22.39
N ARG A 3 8.67 9.39 22.10
CA ARG A 3 8.88 8.68 21.97
C ARG A 3 9.01 7.94 22.02
N ILE A 4 8.61 8.57 22.16
CA ILE A 4 8.87 7.65 21.84
C ILE A 4 8.88 7.12 22.02
N THR A 5 8.28 7.58 21.94
CA THR A 5 8.39 6.89 21.71
C THR A 5 8.36 6.34 21.77
N LYS A 6 7.78 6.64 21.71
CA LYS A 6 7.77 5.93 21.42
C LYS A 6 7.95 5.17 21.46
N LEU A 7 7.53 5.66 21.56
CA LEU A 7 7.71 4.74 21.23
C LEU A 7 7.83 4.12 21.44
N SER A 8 7.35 4.42 21.56
CA SER A 8 7.55 3.60 21.23
C SER A 8 7.59 2.95 21.46
N MET A 9 7.12 3.17 21.49
CA MET A 9 7.20 2.38 21.13
C MET A 9 7.30 1.61 21.17
N ILE A 10 6.92 1.87 21.47
CA ILE A 10 7.04 1.00 21.03
C ILE A 10 7.29 0.12 21.25
N ALA A 11 6.82 0.50 21.41
CA ALA A 11 7.05 -0.38 20.90
C ALA A 11 7.22 -1.15 21.12
N ILE A 12 7.17 -1.10 21.33
CA ILE A 12 7.33 -1.89 20.87
C ILE A 12 7.49 -2.71 21.02
N ALA A 13 6.98 -2.49 21.23
CA ALA A 13 7.08 -3.28 20.62
C ALA A 13 7.23 -3.96 20.73
N LEU A 14 7.13 -3.99 20.93
CA LEU A 14 7.22 -4.74 20.40
C LEU A 14 7.36 -5.29 20.34
N ALA A 15 6.87 -5.01 20.57
CA ALA A 15 6.95 -5.60 19.77
C ALA A 15 7.08 -6.09 19.70
N THR A 16 6.87 -6.14 19.91
CA THR A 16 6.96 -6.64 19.15
C THR A 16 6.97 -7.06 18.88
N LEU A 17 6.45 -6.89 19.03
CA LEU A 17 6.42 -7.30 18.16
C LEU A 17 6.36 -7.39 17.72
N GLY A 18 6.02 -7.23 17.98
CA GLY A 18 5.89 -7.40 16.78
C GLY A 18 5.71 -7.31 16.46
N SER A 19 5.33 -7.27 16.70
CA SER A 19 5.15 -7.24 15.79
C SER A 19 5.00 -7.22 15.37
N VAL A 20 4.73 -7.26 15.34
CA VAL A 20 4.55 -7.22 14.51
C VAL A 20 4.28 -7.37 14.18
N ASN A 21 4.02 -7.42 14.03
CA ASN A 21 3.71 -7.47 13.39
C ASN A 21 3.09 -7.61 13.13
N ALA A 22 3.10 -7.48 13.60
CA ALA A 22 1.92 -7.81 13.42
C ALA A 22 1.15 -7.32 12.43
N ALA A 23 1.11 -6.35 12.44
CA ALA A 23 0.33 -5.75 11.52
C ALA A 23 0.46 -6.42 10.28
N SER A 24 1.62 -6.70 10.04
CA SER A 24 1.84 -7.38 8.84
C SER A 24 1.39 -8.78 8.94
N ALA A 25 1.22 -9.29 10.10
CA ALA A 25 0.71 -10.62 10.25
C ALA A 25 -0.68 -10.72 9.72
N GLY A 26 -1.21 -9.59 9.34
CA GLY A 26 -2.49 -9.61 8.78
C GLY A 26 -3.56 -9.54 9.83
N THR A 27 -4.52 -8.74 9.53
CA THR A 27 -5.74 -8.70 10.30
C THR A 27 -6.64 -9.83 9.82
N TRP A 28 -7.70 -10.07 10.57
CA TRP A 28 -8.74 -11.00 10.14
C TRP A 28 -9.24 -10.61 8.75
N TRP A 29 -9.40 -9.32 8.50
CA TRP A 29 -9.86 -8.85 7.19
C TRP A 29 -8.91 -9.26 6.08
N GLN A 30 -7.61 -9.05 6.29
CA GLN A 30 -6.59 -9.38 5.28
C GLN A 30 -6.57 -10.87 5.01
N TYR A 31 -6.72 -11.68 6.05
CA TYR A 31 -6.73 -13.12 5.90
C TYR A 31 -7.92 -13.57 5.03
N ASN A 32 -9.05 -12.91 5.17
CA ASN A 32 -10.26 -13.24 4.42
C ASN A 32 -10.36 -12.54 3.08
N HIS A 33 -9.46 -11.60 2.78
CA HIS A 33 -9.46 -10.87 1.52
C HIS A 33 -8.02 -10.80 0.97
N PRO A 34 -7.41 -11.98 0.71
CA PRO A 34 -5.97 -11.98 0.39
C PRO A 34 -5.62 -11.25 -0.89
N ARG A 35 -6.48 -11.28 -1.92
CA ARG A 35 -6.17 -10.57 -3.15
C ARG A 35 -6.24 -9.05 -2.96
N ARG A 36 -7.23 -8.59 -2.22
CA ARG A 36 -7.35 -7.18 -1.92
C ARG A 36 -6.21 -6.71 -1.02
N ALA A 37 -5.84 -7.56 -0.06
CA ALA A 37 -4.73 -7.23 0.84
C ALA A 37 -3.44 -7.05 0.05
N GLU A 38 -3.17 -7.92 -0.90
CA GLU A 38 -1.96 -7.85 -1.72
C GLU A 38 -1.94 -6.57 -2.55
N VAL A 39 -3.05 -6.24 -3.21
CA VAL A 39 -3.15 -5.02 -4.02
C VAL A 39 -2.97 -3.78 -3.14
N ASN A 40 -3.64 -3.75 -2.01
CA ASN A 40 -3.57 -2.58 -1.11
C ASN A 40 -2.18 -2.41 -0.49
N ASP A 41 -1.53 -3.50 -0.13
CA ASP A 41 -0.16 -3.44 0.38
C ASP A 41 0.79 -2.84 -0.65
N ARG A 42 0.63 -3.22 -1.92
CA ARG A 42 1.47 -2.66 -2.97
C ARG A 42 1.21 -1.18 -3.14
N LEU A 43 -0.05 -0.75 -3.09
CA LEU A 43 -0.38 0.68 -3.18
C LEU A 43 0.24 1.46 -2.03
N ASP A 44 0.20 0.91 -0.83
CA ASP A 44 0.79 1.55 0.33
C ASP A 44 2.31 1.69 0.17
N ARG A 45 2.97 0.64 -0.32
CA ARG A 45 4.41 0.71 -0.56
C ARG A 45 4.74 1.71 -1.66
N GLN A 46 3.92 1.78 -2.71
CA GLN A 46 4.13 2.76 -3.77
C GLN A 46 3.98 4.18 -3.24
N ASN A 47 2.98 4.43 -2.41
CA ASN A 47 2.82 5.75 -1.80
C ASN A 47 4.04 6.13 -0.98
N PHE A 48 4.58 5.19 -0.22
CA PHE A 48 5.80 5.43 0.54
C PHE A 48 6.97 5.79 -0.39
N ARG A 49 7.13 5.03 -1.48
CA ARG A 49 8.21 5.28 -2.44
C ARG A 49 8.06 6.63 -3.13
N ILE A 50 6.83 7.05 -3.43
CA ILE A 50 6.58 8.37 -4.02
C ILE A 50 6.99 9.46 -3.05
N HIS A 51 6.63 9.34 -1.78
CA HIS A 51 7.05 10.31 -0.76
C HIS A 51 8.56 10.35 -0.63
N GLN A 52 9.22 9.21 -0.66
CA GLN A 52 10.67 9.14 -0.61
C GLN A 52 11.30 9.81 -1.84
N GLY A 53 10.75 9.54 -3.02
CA GLY A 53 11.25 10.13 -4.25
C GLY A 53 11.14 11.65 -4.24
N LEU A 54 10.04 12.17 -3.70
CA LEU A 54 9.86 13.60 -3.59
C LEU A 54 10.86 14.19 -2.59
N ALA A 55 11.04 13.53 -1.44
CA ALA A 55 11.94 14.04 -0.39
C ALA A 55 13.40 14.05 -0.84
N THR A 56 13.80 13.09 -1.67
CA THR A 56 15.18 12.97 -2.14
C THR A 56 15.45 13.72 -3.43
N GLY A 57 14.41 14.28 -4.04
CA GLY A 57 14.56 15.00 -5.31
C GLY A 57 14.57 14.11 -6.54
N ASN A 58 14.36 12.81 -6.38
CA ASN A 58 14.27 11.90 -7.53
C ASN A 58 12.98 12.08 -8.31
N LEU A 59 11.95 12.61 -7.66
CA LEU A 59 10.68 12.94 -8.29
C LEU A 59 10.40 14.42 -8.09
N THR A 60 9.92 15.09 -9.14
CA THR A 60 9.45 16.47 -8.99
C THR A 60 8.08 16.44 -8.30
N PRO A 61 7.66 17.59 -7.73
CA PRO A 61 6.32 17.67 -7.15
C PRO A 61 5.22 17.29 -8.13
N TYR A 62 5.37 17.66 -9.40
CA TYR A 62 4.38 17.33 -10.43
C TYR A 62 4.33 15.80 -10.68
N GLN A 63 5.51 15.18 -10.78
CA GLN A 63 5.58 13.73 -10.95
C GLN A 63 4.93 13.01 -9.77
N ALA A 64 5.24 13.44 -8.55
CA ALA A 64 4.67 12.84 -7.35
C ALA A 64 3.16 13.00 -7.33
N PHE A 65 2.66 14.18 -7.71
CA PHE A 65 1.23 14.43 -7.77
C PHE A 65 0.54 13.46 -8.73
N ARG A 66 1.12 13.30 -9.93
CA ARG A 66 0.54 12.40 -10.93
C ARG A 66 0.55 10.95 -10.47
N LEU A 67 1.65 10.51 -9.87
CA LEU A 67 1.75 9.13 -9.41
C LEU A 67 0.78 8.83 -8.27
N HIS A 68 0.61 9.79 -7.35
CA HIS A 68 -0.41 9.64 -6.31
C HIS A 68 -1.82 9.56 -6.91
N ALA A 69 -2.09 10.35 -7.95
CA ALA A 69 -3.38 10.31 -8.62
C ALA A 69 -3.63 8.95 -9.26
N GLU A 70 -2.60 8.37 -9.88
CA GLU A 70 -2.72 7.04 -10.46
C GLU A 70 -2.98 5.98 -9.40
N ASP A 71 -2.30 6.07 -8.26
CA ASP A 71 -2.54 5.14 -7.16
C ASP A 71 -3.97 5.25 -6.63
N ARG A 72 -4.48 6.48 -6.52
CA ARG A 72 -5.87 6.67 -6.09
C ARG A 72 -6.85 6.08 -7.09
N PHE A 73 -6.55 6.21 -8.38
CA PHE A 73 -7.40 5.61 -9.41
C PHE A 73 -7.43 4.09 -9.29
N ILE A 74 -6.27 3.48 -9.11
CA ILE A 74 -6.18 2.02 -8.96
C ILE A 74 -6.95 1.58 -7.71
N ARG A 75 -6.81 2.30 -6.62
CA ARG A 75 -7.53 1.99 -5.39
C ARG A 75 -9.04 2.11 -5.59
N GLY A 76 -9.46 3.09 -6.36
CA GLY A 76 -10.88 3.26 -6.70
C GLY A 76 -11.41 2.08 -7.51
N GLU A 77 -10.63 1.60 -8.47
CA GLU A 77 -11.00 0.42 -9.24
C GLU A 77 -11.09 -0.82 -8.37
N GLU A 78 -10.14 -0.98 -7.46
CA GLU A 78 -10.13 -2.12 -6.54
C GLU A 78 -11.42 -2.14 -5.72
N ARG A 79 -11.81 -0.98 -5.21
CA ARG A 79 -13.04 -0.88 -4.43
C ARG A 79 -14.28 -1.14 -5.28
N PHE A 80 -14.26 -0.66 -6.52
CA PHE A 80 -15.38 -0.88 -7.43
C PHE A 80 -15.55 -2.37 -7.72
N PHE A 81 -14.45 -3.07 -8.04
CA PHE A 81 -14.50 -4.50 -8.27
C PHE A 81 -15.01 -5.25 -7.05
N ALA A 82 -14.53 -4.84 -5.88
CA ALA A 82 -14.92 -5.51 -4.64
C ALA A 82 -16.41 -5.34 -4.36
N ARG A 83 -16.94 -4.14 -4.59
CA ARG A 83 -18.37 -3.91 -4.35
C ARG A 83 -19.23 -4.76 -5.27
N ALA A 84 -18.77 -4.98 -6.48
CA ALA A 84 -19.51 -5.78 -7.45
C ALA A 84 -19.43 -7.27 -7.15
N ASN A 85 -18.53 -7.68 -6.27
CA ASN A 85 -18.24 -9.11 -6.04
C ASN A 85 -18.23 -9.47 -4.55
N GLY A 86 -19.15 -8.89 -3.80
CA GLY A 86 -19.36 -9.26 -2.40
C GLY A 86 -18.20 -8.95 -1.46
N GLY A 87 -17.40 -7.95 -1.79
CA GLY A 87 -16.27 -7.55 -0.96
C GLY A 87 -14.95 -8.20 -1.36
N HIS A 88 -14.93 -8.95 -2.45
CA HIS A 88 -13.74 -9.67 -2.93
C HIS A 88 -13.41 -9.25 -4.36
N ILE A 89 -12.16 -9.43 -4.77
CA ILE A 89 -11.80 -9.27 -6.17
C ILE A 89 -11.38 -10.63 -6.73
N THR A 90 -11.62 -10.80 -8.03
CA THR A 90 -11.25 -12.05 -8.71
C THR A 90 -9.76 -12.07 -9.01
N ALA A 91 -9.24 -13.25 -9.35
CA ALA A 91 -7.84 -13.38 -9.76
C ALA A 91 -7.54 -12.53 -11.00
N GLY A 92 -8.48 -12.47 -11.95
CA GLY A 92 -8.30 -11.65 -13.14
C GLY A 92 -8.26 -10.17 -12.82
N GLU A 93 -9.12 -9.71 -11.90
CA GLU A 93 -9.10 -8.33 -11.46
C GLU A 93 -7.81 -8.00 -10.72
N GLN A 94 -7.33 -8.92 -9.87
CA GLN A 94 -6.05 -8.75 -9.21
C GLN A 94 -4.92 -8.59 -10.22
N ASN A 95 -4.91 -9.43 -11.26
CA ASN A 95 -3.89 -9.34 -12.31
C ASN A 95 -3.93 -8.01 -13.04
N LEU A 96 -5.13 -7.51 -13.34
CA LEU A 96 -5.28 -6.22 -13.97
C LEU A 96 -4.71 -5.11 -13.10
N LEU A 97 -5.09 -5.09 -11.83
CA LEU A 97 -4.63 -4.07 -10.90
C LEU A 97 -3.11 -4.16 -10.71
N ASN A 98 -2.58 -5.37 -10.63
CA ASN A 98 -1.13 -5.55 -10.48
C ASN A 98 -0.36 -5.04 -11.70
N ARG A 99 -0.91 -5.20 -12.90
CA ARG A 99 -0.27 -4.64 -14.09
C ARG A 99 -0.25 -3.11 -14.04
N GLN A 100 -1.33 -2.52 -13.56
CA GLN A 100 -1.38 -1.06 -13.39
C GLN A 100 -0.39 -0.60 -12.34
N GLU A 101 -0.31 -1.32 -11.23
CA GLU A 101 0.67 -1.02 -10.18
C GLU A 101 2.10 -1.17 -10.68
N ASN A 102 2.35 -2.17 -11.54
CA ASN A 102 3.67 -2.34 -12.14
C ASN A 102 4.06 -1.13 -12.99
N ARG A 103 3.11 -0.57 -13.73
CA ARG A 103 3.40 0.63 -14.52
C ARG A 103 3.75 1.82 -13.63
N VAL A 104 3.00 2.01 -12.55
CA VAL A 104 3.30 3.07 -11.59
C VAL A 104 4.67 2.85 -10.96
N SER A 105 4.96 1.62 -10.58
CA SER A 105 6.23 1.28 -9.94
C SER A 105 7.41 1.65 -10.82
N LYS A 106 7.31 1.39 -12.12
CA LYS A 106 8.39 1.75 -13.06
C LYS A 106 8.58 3.25 -13.14
N GLN A 107 7.52 4.02 -13.03
CA GLN A 107 7.61 5.47 -13.09
C GLN A 107 8.18 6.06 -11.81
N ILE A 108 7.98 5.41 -10.68
CA ILE A 108 8.59 5.85 -9.43
C ILE A 108 10.10 5.61 -9.47
N GLY A 109 10.48 4.52 -10.09
CA GLY A 109 11.88 4.16 -10.22
C GLY A 109 12.32 3.17 -9.15
N PRO A 110 13.62 2.86 -9.14
CA PRO A 110 14.16 1.86 -8.21
C PRO A 110 14.13 2.28 -6.77
#